data_0234d159c1097a1245dd093f0c3851cb
#
_entry.id   0234d159c1097a1245dd093f0c3851cb
#
_cell.length_a   1.000
_cell.length_b   1.000
_cell.length_c   1.000
_cell.angle_alpha   90.00
_cell.angle_beta   90.00
_cell.angle_gamma   90.00
#
_symmetry.space_group_name_H-M   'P 1'
#
loop_
_entity.id
_entity.type
_entity.pdbx_description
1 polymer ?
#
loop_
_entity_poly.entity_id
_entity_poly.type
_entity_poly.pdbx_seq_one_letter_code
_entity_poly.pdbx_strand_id
1 'polypeptide(L)'
;MYFADLNPTIGSEIQKVRPVVIISQDEMNKYLETVVVCPLTSSLHPLWRSRIQIKCAKKDAEIAVDQIRTISKKRIRQKIDQLPNSKAAQVRKLITDMYGE
;
A
#
# COMPACT_ATOMS: atom_id res chain seq x y z
N MET A 1 5.65 -0.60 6.49
CA MET A 1 4.36 0.10 6.41
C MET A 1 4.46 1.44 7.10
N TYR A 2 3.90 2.46 6.49
CA TYR A 2 4.01 3.85 6.95
C TYR A 2 2.64 4.50 6.94
N PHE A 3 2.42 5.48 7.81
CA PHE A 3 1.30 6.39 7.63
C PHE A 3 1.58 7.32 6.45
N ALA A 4 0.54 7.63 5.68
CA ALA A 4 0.62 8.59 4.59
C ALA A 4 -0.68 9.38 4.49
N ASP A 5 -0.56 10.65 4.12
CA ASP A 5 -1.72 11.49 3.82
C ASP A 5 -2.14 11.26 2.38
N LEU A 6 -3.29 10.65 2.20
CA LEU A 6 -3.83 10.29 0.87
C LEU A 6 -4.82 11.32 0.33
N ASN A 7 -5.07 12.40 1.07
CA ASN A 7 -5.95 13.48 0.59
C ASN A 7 -5.20 14.43 -0.35
N PRO A 8 -5.90 15.06 -1.32
CA PRO A 8 -7.29 14.82 -1.68
C PRO A 8 -7.46 13.57 -2.54
N THR A 9 -8.62 12.94 -2.44
CA THR A 9 -9.01 11.80 -3.27
C THR A 9 -10.39 12.04 -3.88
N ILE A 10 -10.75 11.21 -4.87
CA ILE A 10 -12.00 11.35 -5.61
C ILE A 10 -12.81 10.05 -5.50
N GLY A 11 -14.10 10.20 -5.23
CA GLY A 11 -15.03 9.08 -5.21
C GLY A 11 -14.75 8.07 -4.11
N SER A 12 -14.67 6.79 -4.48
CA SER A 12 -14.48 5.67 -3.53
C SER A 12 -13.02 5.35 -3.22
N GLU A 13 -12.09 6.19 -3.66
CA GLU A 13 -10.69 6.01 -3.31
C GLU A 13 -10.47 6.11 -1.79
N ILE A 14 -9.54 5.31 -1.27
CA ILE A 14 -9.15 5.36 0.14
C ILE A 14 -8.48 6.71 0.41
N GLN A 15 -8.99 7.44 1.40
CA GLN A 15 -8.57 8.80 1.70
C GLN A 15 -8.14 8.96 3.16
N LYS A 16 -7.77 10.18 3.54
CA LYS A 16 -7.27 10.57 4.86
C LYS A 16 -5.86 10.04 5.12
N VAL A 17 -5.39 10.16 6.34
CA VAL A 17 -4.11 9.59 6.76
C VAL A 17 -4.34 8.11 7.05
N ARG A 18 -3.66 7.26 6.29
CA ARG A 18 -3.84 5.81 6.33
C ARG A 18 -2.50 5.11 6.29
N PRO A 19 -2.40 3.90 6.86
CA PRO A 19 -1.24 3.06 6.61
C PRO A 19 -1.13 2.71 5.13
N VAL A 20 0.09 2.68 4.62
CA VAL A 20 0.38 2.25 3.25
C VAL A 20 1.58 1.32 3.24
N VAL A 21 1.66 0.50 2.21
CA VAL A 21 2.86 -0.28 1.89
C VAL A 21 3.56 0.41 0.73
N ILE A 22 4.83 0.75 0.91
CA ILE A 22 5.66 1.29 -0.18
C ILE A 22 6.14 0.10 -1.00
N ILE A 23 5.80 0.09 -2.28
CA ILE A 23 6.12 -1.02 -3.18
C ILE A 23 7.20 -0.69 -4.20
N SER A 24 7.51 0.59 -4.41
CA SER A 24 8.60 0.99 -5.29
C SER A 24 9.93 0.64 -4.64
N GLN A 25 10.92 0.30 -5.47
CA GLN A 25 12.24 -0.12 -5.00
C GLN A 25 12.98 1.02 -4.31
N ASP A 26 13.78 0.68 -3.30
CA ASP A 26 14.56 1.66 -2.52
C ASP A 26 15.42 2.54 -3.41
N GLU A 27 16.03 1.96 -4.44
CA GLU A 27 16.86 2.69 -5.39
C GLU A 27 16.07 3.77 -6.12
N MET A 28 14.86 3.44 -6.58
CA MET A 28 13.96 4.41 -7.19
C MET A 28 13.55 5.48 -6.18
N ASN A 29 13.21 5.05 -4.97
CA ASN A 29 12.77 5.96 -3.90
C ASN A 29 13.86 6.97 -3.52
N LYS A 30 15.12 6.62 -3.73
CA LYS A 30 16.27 7.45 -3.43
C LYS A 30 16.38 8.67 -4.34
N TYR A 31 16.02 8.51 -5.61
CA TYR A 31 16.21 9.52 -6.64
C TYR A 31 14.93 10.24 -7.04
N LEU A 32 13.77 9.62 -6.82
CA LEU A 32 12.49 10.22 -7.19
C LEU A 32 11.87 10.94 -5.99
N GLU A 33 11.13 11.98 -6.26
CA GLU A 33 10.38 12.70 -5.23
C GLU A 33 9.03 12.03 -4.92
N THR A 34 8.74 10.94 -5.62
CA THR A 34 7.52 10.16 -5.46
C THR A 34 7.83 8.73 -5.07
N VAL A 35 6.83 8.08 -4.49
CA VAL A 35 6.84 6.65 -4.19
C VAL A 35 5.54 6.02 -4.66
N VAL A 36 5.60 4.75 -5.00
CA VAL A 36 4.40 3.98 -5.35
C VAL A 36 3.96 3.19 -4.13
N VAL A 37 2.70 3.31 -3.78
CA VAL A 37 2.15 2.71 -2.57
C VAL A 37 0.85 1.96 -2.84
N CYS A 38 0.54 1.00 -1.98
CA CYS A 38 -0.77 0.39 -1.87
C CYS A 38 -1.33 0.76 -0.48
N PRO A 39 -2.52 1.36 -0.40
CA PRO A 39 -3.11 1.68 0.89
C PRO A 39 -3.60 0.44 1.62
N LEU A 40 -3.60 0.52 2.94
CA LEU A 40 -4.21 -0.48 3.81
C LEU A 40 -5.60 0.01 4.22
N THR A 41 -6.53 -0.93 4.37
CA THR A 41 -7.87 -0.64 4.86
C THR A 41 -8.27 -1.65 5.93
N SER A 42 -9.07 -1.20 6.89
CA SER A 42 -9.70 -2.07 7.88
C SER A 42 -11.06 -2.61 7.40
N SER A 43 -11.56 -2.11 6.27
CA SER A 43 -12.77 -2.64 5.63
C SER A 43 -12.40 -3.87 4.81
N LEU A 44 -12.58 -5.05 5.39
CA LEU A 44 -12.04 -6.29 4.85
C LEU A 44 -12.94 -6.91 3.79
N HIS A 45 -12.31 -7.34 2.69
CA HIS A 45 -12.95 -8.06 1.58
C HIS A 45 -12.11 -9.28 1.24
N PRO A 46 -12.10 -10.32 2.10
CA PRO A 46 -11.16 -11.43 1.95
C PRO A 46 -11.36 -12.28 0.69
N LEU A 47 -12.51 -12.16 0.02
CA LEU A 47 -12.76 -12.87 -1.23
C LEU A 47 -12.35 -12.10 -2.47
N TRP A 48 -11.93 -10.85 -2.32
CA TRP A 48 -11.47 -10.06 -3.46
C TRP A 48 -10.04 -10.43 -3.82
N ARG A 49 -9.79 -10.73 -5.08
CA ARG A 49 -8.46 -11.11 -5.56
C ARG A 49 -7.43 -9.99 -5.49
N SER A 50 -7.90 -8.75 -5.49
CA SER A 50 -7.06 -7.55 -5.44
C SER A 50 -6.62 -7.17 -4.02
N ARG A 51 -6.98 -7.96 -3.02
CA ARG A 51 -6.73 -7.67 -1.60
C ARG A 51 -5.89 -8.76 -0.96
N ILE A 52 -4.94 -8.34 -0.12
CA ILE A 52 -4.07 -9.24 0.64
C ILE A 52 -4.28 -9.00 2.11
N GLN A 53 -4.67 -10.04 2.84
CA GLN A 53 -4.95 -9.97 4.29
C GLN A 53 -3.63 -9.97 5.06
N ILE A 54 -3.48 -9.01 5.96
CA ILE A 54 -2.28 -8.85 6.80
C ILE A 54 -2.66 -8.40 8.20
N LYS A 55 -1.64 -8.30 9.06
CA LYS A 55 -1.74 -7.57 10.32
C LYS A 55 -0.81 -6.38 10.27
N CYS A 56 -1.31 -5.23 10.71
CA CYS A 56 -0.53 -4.00 10.85
C CYS A 56 -0.70 -3.51 12.28
N ALA A 57 0.40 -3.39 13.01
CA ALA A 57 0.38 -3.01 14.43
C ALA A 57 -0.61 -3.87 15.23
N LYS A 58 -0.60 -5.20 14.99
CA LYS A 58 -1.43 -6.21 15.64
C LYS A 58 -2.93 -6.14 15.30
N LYS A 59 -3.33 -5.29 14.36
CA LYS A 59 -4.72 -5.18 13.90
C LYS A 59 -4.87 -5.80 12.52
N ASP A 60 -6.01 -6.43 12.30
CA ASP A 60 -6.34 -6.96 10.99
C ASP A 60 -6.54 -5.82 9.98
N ALA A 61 -5.95 -5.99 8.83
CA ALA A 61 -6.04 -5.04 7.73
C ALA A 61 -5.87 -5.79 6.42
N GLU A 62 -6.14 -5.11 5.31
CA GLU A 62 -5.82 -5.68 4.01
C GLU A 62 -5.14 -4.64 3.14
N ILE A 63 -4.26 -5.12 2.26
CA ILE A 63 -3.57 -4.29 1.28
C ILE A 63 -4.46 -4.19 0.06
N ALA A 64 -4.84 -2.97 -0.32
CA ALA A 64 -5.67 -2.71 -1.49
C ALA A 64 -4.78 -2.52 -2.72
N VAL A 65 -4.39 -3.62 -3.35
CA VAL A 65 -3.53 -3.57 -4.53
C VAL A 65 -4.25 -2.93 -5.72
N ASP A 66 -5.58 -3.03 -5.77
CA ASP A 66 -6.41 -2.36 -6.77
C ASP A 66 -6.39 -0.82 -6.65
N GLN A 67 -5.92 -0.31 -5.52
CA GLN A 67 -5.80 1.13 -5.29
C GLN A 67 -4.34 1.60 -5.26
N ILE A 68 -3.47 0.86 -5.92
CA ILE A 68 -2.07 1.24 -6.12
C ILE A 68 -1.99 2.65 -6.72
N ARG A 69 -1.12 3.49 -6.16
CA ARG A 69 -0.98 4.87 -6.64
C ARG A 69 0.41 5.42 -6.34
N THR A 70 0.77 6.44 -7.09
CA THR A 70 2.00 7.22 -6.87
C THR A 70 1.66 8.45 -6.05
N ILE A 71 2.43 8.68 -5.00
CA ILE A 71 2.26 9.86 -4.15
C ILE A 71 3.60 10.57 -3.93
N SER A 72 3.55 11.84 -3.55
CA SER A 72 4.74 12.58 -3.16
C SER A 72 5.31 11.98 -1.87
N LYS A 73 6.64 11.89 -1.78
CA LYS A 73 7.31 11.49 -0.53
C LYS A 73 6.93 12.38 0.64
N LYS A 74 6.57 13.62 0.38
CA LYS A 74 6.14 14.58 1.42
C LYS A 74 4.87 14.15 2.14
N ARG A 75 4.11 13.23 1.55
CA ARG A 75 2.89 12.68 2.16
C ARG A 75 3.19 11.54 3.14
N ILE A 76 4.39 10.97 3.11
CA ILE A 76 4.78 9.89 4.00
C ILE A 76 5.04 10.44 5.40
N ARG A 77 4.49 9.75 6.39
CA ARG A 77 4.66 10.07 7.81
C ARG A 77 5.52 8.99 8.46
N GLN A 78 5.31 8.72 9.72
CA GLN A 78 6.11 7.77 10.50
C GLN A 78 5.90 6.32 10.07
N LYS A 79 6.93 5.50 10.26
CA LYS A 79 6.84 4.04 10.10
C LYS A 79 6.01 3.45 11.22
N ILE A 80 5.15 2.48 10.87
CA ILE A 80 4.24 1.83 11.82
C ILE A 80 4.70 0.41 12.12
N ASP A 81 5.06 -0.33 11.06
CA ASP A 81 5.30 -1.77 11.15
C ASP A 81 6.12 -2.22 9.94
N GLN A 82 6.57 -3.45 9.96
CA GLN A 82 7.33 -4.07 8.88
C GLN A 82 6.47 -5.15 8.22
N LEU A 83 6.34 -5.08 6.90
CA LEU A 83 5.63 -6.10 6.14
C LEU A 83 6.47 -7.38 6.10
N PRO A 84 5.92 -8.55 6.51
CA PRO A 84 6.66 -9.82 6.39
C PRO A 84 7.06 -10.10 4.94
N ASN A 85 8.23 -10.70 4.74
CA ASN A 85 8.75 -11.02 3.40
C ASN A 85 7.79 -11.87 2.57
N SER A 86 7.09 -12.82 3.20
CA SER A 86 6.10 -13.65 2.52
C SER A 86 4.94 -12.83 1.96
N LYS A 87 4.50 -11.82 2.71
CA LYS A 87 3.43 -10.92 2.26
C LYS A 87 3.94 -9.97 1.18
N ALA A 88 5.16 -9.47 1.31
CA ALA A 88 5.78 -8.65 0.27
C ALA A 88 5.88 -9.42 -1.06
N ALA A 89 6.22 -10.70 -1.01
CA ALA A 89 6.25 -11.56 -2.20
C ALA A 89 4.86 -11.72 -2.81
N GLN A 90 3.82 -11.88 -1.98
CA GLN A 90 2.43 -11.95 -2.46
C GLN A 90 2.01 -10.65 -3.15
N VAL A 91 2.39 -9.51 -2.60
CA VAL A 91 2.08 -8.19 -3.21
C VAL A 91 2.72 -8.10 -4.58
N ARG A 92 4.01 -8.43 -4.70
CA ARG A 92 4.72 -8.39 -5.99
C ARG A 92 4.08 -9.31 -7.02
N LYS A 93 3.74 -10.52 -6.62
CA LYS A 93 3.07 -11.48 -7.50
C LYS A 93 1.72 -10.96 -7.96
N LEU A 94 0.93 -10.41 -7.04
CA LEU A 94 -0.40 -9.90 -7.35
C LEU A 94 -0.32 -8.70 -8.30
N ILE A 95 0.64 -7.81 -8.11
CA ILE A 95 0.86 -6.68 -9.02
C ILE A 95 1.15 -7.20 -10.43
N THR A 96 2.01 -8.21 -10.55
CA THR A 96 2.31 -8.82 -11.85
C THR A 96 1.06 -9.45 -12.47
N ASP A 97 0.27 -10.16 -11.68
CA ASP A 97 -0.95 -10.82 -12.16
C ASP A 97 -2.01 -9.82 -12.61
N MET A 98 -2.12 -8.67 -11.94
CA MET A 98 -3.14 -7.66 -12.24
C MET A 98 -2.73 -6.70 -13.36
N TYR A 99 -1.45 -6.32 -13.42
CA TYR A 99 -0.98 -5.23 -14.29
C TYR A 99 0.12 -5.66 -15.26
N GLY A 100 0.76 -6.81 -15.03
CA GLY A 100 1.73 -7.38 -15.95
C GLY A 100 1.05 -8.11 -17.11
N GLU A 101 1.80 -8.32 -18.17
CA GLU A 101 1.33 -9.07 -19.33
C GLU A 101 1.72 -10.54 -19.28
#